data_7db48831bf725fb9f72121a3a81f7787
#
_entry.id   7db48831bf725fb9f72121a3a81f7787
#
_cell.length_a   1.000
_cell.length_b   1.000
_cell.length_c   1.000
_cell.angle_alpha   90.00
_cell.angle_beta   90.00
_cell.angle_gamma   90.00
#
_symmetry.space_group_name_H-M   'P 1'
#
loop_
_entity.id
_entity.type
_entity.pdbx_description
1 polymer ?
#
loop_
_entity_poly.entity_id
_entity_poly.type
_entity_poly.pdbx_seq_one_letter_code
_entity_poly.pdbx_strand_id
1 'polypeptide(L)'
;MKHPQFLAVLISVPCLIVSCFWPSSLWADNPIIIGATQQQERLLTCILHISDVDLRGTPNSNDRLTVVILEDQKFLKIRGAFHAHKTKLAFSRLLARRIYLSARVIRDFETLLRCITHELGHFATQSVYEGNAELAADRLRQAARQKCPFDVQGTR
;
A
#
# COMPACT_ATOMS: atom_id res chain seq x y z
N MET A 1 -38.23 68.25 23.07
CA MET A 1 -37.26 67.64 22.17
C MET A 1 -36.67 66.47 22.87
N LYS A 2 -37.03 65.21 22.47
CA LYS A 2 -36.61 63.96 23.09
C LYS A 2 -35.58 63.29 22.18
N HIS A 3 -34.37 63.11 22.63
CA HIS A 3 -33.31 62.38 21.91
C HIS A 3 -33.58 60.86 22.07
N PRO A 4 -33.53 60.05 21.03
CA PRO A 4 -33.51 58.60 21.16
C PRO A 4 -32.07 58.13 21.43
N GLN A 5 -31.88 57.38 22.49
CA GLN A 5 -30.63 56.63 22.77
C GLN A 5 -30.59 55.41 21.91
N PHE A 6 -29.57 55.33 21.05
CA PHE A 6 -29.25 54.08 20.30
C PHE A 6 -28.52 53.10 21.21
N LEU A 7 -29.18 52.01 21.48
CA LEU A 7 -28.62 50.86 22.21
C LEU A 7 -27.82 50.03 21.20
N ALA A 8 -26.48 50.05 21.29
CA ALA A 8 -25.63 49.19 20.49
C ALA A 8 -25.61 47.80 21.10
N VAL A 9 -26.25 46.85 20.44
CA VAL A 9 -26.19 45.41 20.79
C VAL A 9 -24.90 44.84 20.23
N LEU A 10 -23.93 44.61 21.08
CA LEU A 10 -22.73 43.83 20.76
C LEU A 10 -23.08 42.34 20.64
N ILE A 11 -23.20 41.85 19.45
CA ILE A 11 -23.33 40.41 19.18
C ILE A 11 -21.93 39.82 19.23
N SER A 12 -21.58 39.21 20.35
CA SER A 12 -20.38 38.38 20.46
C SER A 12 -20.62 37.06 19.74
N VAL A 13 -19.99 36.89 18.59
CA VAL A 13 -19.93 35.63 17.87
C VAL A 13 -19.00 34.67 18.60
N PRO A 14 -19.45 33.56 19.18
CA PRO A 14 -18.55 32.56 19.71
C PRO A 14 -17.75 31.94 18.57
N CYS A 15 -16.43 32.15 18.62
CA CYS A 15 -15.50 31.48 17.74
C CYS A 15 -15.50 29.99 18.09
N LEU A 16 -16.35 29.22 17.41
CA LEU A 16 -16.31 27.76 17.46
C LEU A 16 -14.97 27.31 16.84
N ILE A 17 -14.00 27.08 17.72
CA ILE A 17 -12.79 26.33 17.38
C ILE A 17 -13.26 24.92 17.03
N VAL A 18 -13.53 24.67 15.77
CA VAL A 18 -13.68 23.33 15.23
C VAL A 18 -12.27 22.72 15.32
N SER A 19 -11.99 22.10 16.46
CA SER A 19 -10.86 21.21 16.61
C SER A 19 -11.07 20.10 15.59
N CYS A 20 -10.40 20.22 14.45
CA CYS A 20 -10.27 19.13 13.48
C CYS A 20 -9.55 17.98 14.20
N PHE A 21 -10.32 17.17 14.92
CA PHE A 21 -9.89 15.84 15.31
C PHE A 21 -9.72 15.05 14.02
N TRP A 22 -8.55 15.16 13.44
CA TRP A 22 -8.11 14.20 12.44
C TRP A 22 -7.94 12.86 13.16
N PRO A 23 -8.75 11.86 12.83
CA PRO A 23 -8.63 10.58 13.52
C PRO A 23 -7.23 10.04 13.25
N SER A 24 -6.46 9.91 14.32
CA SER A 24 -5.12 9.29 14.32
C SER A 24 -5.13 7.82 13.87
N SER A 25 -6.29 7.27 13.54
CA SER A 25 -6.47 5.92 12.99
C SER A 25 -5.96 5.75 11.55
N LEU A 26 -5.74 6.83 10.79
CA LEU A 26 -5.24 6.75 9.41
C LEU A 26 -3.82 6.15 9.29
N TRP A 27 -3.05 6.11 10.36
CA TRP A 27 -1.68 5.57 10.35
C TRP A 27 -1.60 4.08 10.64
N ALA A 28 -2.68 3.49 11.20
CA ALA A 28 -2.69 2.08 11.57
C ALA A 28 -2.82 1.14 10.36
N ASP A 29 -3.25 1.65 9.21
CA ASP A 29 -3.62 0.86 8.04
C ASP A 29 -2.55 0.82 6.94
N ASN A 30 -1.42 1.51 7.12
CA ASN A 30 -0.37 1.52 6.11
C ASN A 30 0.41 0.21 6.09
N PRO A 31 0.67 -0.36 4.90
CA PRO A 31 1.53 -1.53 4.75
C PRO A 31 2.95 -1.20 5.20
N ILE A 32 3.68 -2.21 5.63
CA ILE A 32 5.10 -2.08 5.94
C ILE A 32 5.90 -2.41 4.67
N ILE A 33 6.73 -1.46 4.20
CA ILE A 33 7.59 -1.65 3.03
C ILE A 33 9.05 -1.53 3.48
N ILE A 34 9.84 -2.56 3.22
CA ILE A 34 11.24 -2.65 3.65
C ILE A 34 12.16 -2.76 2.43
N GLY A 35 13.20 -1.96 2.38
CA GLY A 35 14.23 -2.02 1.34
C GLY A 35 13.86 -1.27 0.06
N ALA A 36 12.82 -0.44 0.08
CA ALA A 36 12.43 0.43 -1.02
C ALA A 36 13.08 1.80 -0.93
N THR A 37 13.32 2.43 -2.08
CA THR A 37 13.52 3.88 -2.14
C THR A 37 12.19 4.61 -1.91
N GLN A 38 12.23 5.90 -1.59
CA GLN A 38 11.02 6.69 -1.36
C GLN A 38 10.04 6.66 -2.56
N GLN A 39 10.55 6.68 -3.78
CA GLN A 39 9.72 6.61 -4.99
C GLN A 39 9.04 5.24 -5.12
N GLN A 40 9.80 4.17 -4.89
CA GLN A 40 9.28 2.80 -4.91
C GLN A 40 8.25 2.57 -3.81
N GLU A 41 8.49 3.13 -2.62
CA GLU A 41 7.57 3.07 -1.50
C GLU A 41 6.24 3.74 -1.83
N ARG A 42 6.26 4.96 -2.40
CA ARG A 42 5.05 5.66 -2.85
C ARG A 42 4.24 4.83 -3.84
N LEU A 43 4.93 4.23 -4.81
CA LEU A 43 4.30 3.40 -5.83
C LEU A 43 3.68 2.14 -5.23
N LEU A 44 4.45 1.41 -4.44
CA LEU A 44 3.96 0.20 -3.77
C LEU A 44 2.78 0.53 -2.85
N THR A 45 2.87 1.61 -2.09
CA THR A 45 1.77 2.08 -1.24
C THR A 45 0.52 2.37 -2.05
N CYS A 46 0.63 3.04 -3.21
CA CYS A 46 -0.50 3.27 -4.10
C CYS A 46 -1.14 1.95 -4.57
N ILE A 47 -0.33 1.01 -5.06
CA ILE A 47 -0.82 -0.29 -5.54
C ILE A 47 -1.50 -1.08 -4.41
N LEU A 48 -0.92 -1.05 -3.22
CA LEU A 48 -1.45 -1.73 -2.05
C LEU A 48 -2.80 -1.13 -1.61
N HIS A 49 -2.94 0.19 -1.62
CA HIS A 49 -4.20 0.85 -1.24
C HIS A 49 -5.34 0.67 -2.24
N ILE A 50 -5.05 0.51 -3.51
CA ILE A 50 -6.10 0.23 -4.51
C ILE A 50 -6.43 -1.26 -4.60
N SER A 51 -5.65 -2.13 -3.95
CA SER A 51 -5.97 -3.54 -3.87
C SER A 51 -7.11 -3.75 -2.87
N ASP A 52 -8.01 -4.70 -3.16
CA ASP A 52 -9.04 -5.11 -2.22
C ASP A 52 -8.48 -6.02 -1.10
N VAL A 53 -7.16 -6.06 -0.97
CA VAL A 53 -6.49 -6.87 0.05
C VAL A 53 -6.57 -6.14 1.38
N ASP A 54 -7.04 -6.83 2.40
CA ASP A 54 -6.97 -6.30 3.76
C ASP A 54 -5.50 -6.13 4.18
N LEU A 55 -5.07 -4.87 4.30
CA LEU A 55 -3.71 -4.51 4.70
C LEU A 55 -3.50 -4.61 6.22
N ARG A 56 -4.60 -4.68 6.97
CA ARG A 56 -4.59 -4.79 8.42
C ARG A 56 -4.30 -6.22 8.82
N GLY A 57 -3.63 -6.39 9.92
CA GLY A 57 -3.59 -7.68 10.62
C GLY A 57 -4.97 -8.02 11.19
N THR A 58 -5.15 -9.24 11.66
CA THR A 58 -6.32 -9.55 12.49
C THR A 58 -6.30 -8.64 13.74
N PRO A 59 -7.45 -8.28 14.33
CA PRO A 59 -7.52 -7.35 15.46
C PRO A 59 -6.58 -7.68 16.64
N ASN A 60 -6.13 -8.92 16.72
CA ASN A 60 -5.25 -9.44 17.77
C ASN A 60 -3.81 -9.73 17.26
N SER A 61 -3.49 -9.43 16.02
CA SER A 61 -2.15 -9.64 15.47
C SER A 61 -1.57 -8.31 14.97
N ASN A 62 -0.33 -8.05 15.33
CA ASN A 62 0.47 -6.97 14.74
C ASN A 62 0.92 -7.28 13.30
N ASP A 63 0.29 -8.27 12.64
CA ASP A 63 0.72 -8.79 11.35
C ASP A 63 0.13 -7.98 10.19
N ARG A 64 0.60 -6.76 10.04
CA ARG A 64 0.33 -5.96 8.84
C ARG A 64 0.94 -6.63 7.62
N LEU A 65 0.30 -6.43 6.46
CA LEU A 65 0.92 -6.84 5.22
C LEU A 65 2.28 -6.16 5.06
N THR A 66 3.33 -6.96 4.91
CA THR A 66 4.70 -6.49 4.79
C THR A 66 5.25 -6.85 3.42
N VAL A 67 5.73 -5.87 2.68
CA VAL A 67 6.48 -6.05 1.44
C VAL A 67 7.96 -5.88 1.73
N VAL A 68 8.75 -6.91 1.43
CA VAL A 68 10.19 -6.93 1.68
C VAL A 68 10.93 -7.01 0.36
N ILE A 69 11.70 -5.99 0.04
CA ILE A 69 12.58 -5.95 -1.12
C ILE A 69 13.97 -6.40 -0.68
N LEU A 70 14.49 -7.40 -1.34
CA LEU A 70 15.75 -8.02 -0.99
C LEU A 70 16.75 -7.96 -2.16
N GLU A 71 17.99 -7.69 -1.84
CA GLU A 71 19.10 -7.91 -2.77
C GLU A 71 19.10 -9.36 -3.28
N ASP A 72 19.56 -9.56 -4.50
CA ASP A 72 19.48 -10.85 -5.19
C ASP A 72 20.00 -12.03 -4.37
N GLN A 73 21.16 -11.89 -3.73
CA GLN A 73 21.74 -12.97 -2.92
C GLN A 73 20.85 -13.34 -1.72
N LYS A 74 20.33 -12.32 -1.02
CA LYS A 74 19.42 -12.52 0.12
C LYS A 74 18.09 -13.10 -0.34
N PHE A 75 17.56 -12.61 -1.47
CA PHE A 75 16.34 -13.12 -2.07
C PHE A 75 16.46 -14.61 -2.44
N LEU A 76 17.53 -15.00 -3.11
CA LEU A 76 17.80 -16.39 -3.50
C LEU A 76 17.86 -17.33 -2.29
N LYS A 77 18.56 -16.89 -1.23
CA LYS A 77 18.65 -17.66 0.02
C LYS A 77 17.29 -17.87 0.67
N ILE A 78 16.49 -16.81 0.81
CA ILE A 78 15.15 -16.88 1.42
C ILE A 78 14.20 -17.68 0.54
N ARG A 79 14.21 -17.46 -0.78
CA ARG A 79 13.42 -18.23 -1.73
C ARG A 79 13.70 -19.73 -1.62
N GLY A 80 14.96 -20.13 -1.52
CA GLY A 80 15.37 -21.52 -1.34
C GLY A 80 14.89 -22.11 -0.01
N ALA A 81 14.97 -21.34 1.09
CA ALA A 81 14.49 -21.76 2.40
C ALA A 81 12.99 -22.01 2.44
N PHE A 82 12.22 -21.33 1.59
CA PHE A 82 10.76 -21.52 1.48
C PHE A 82 10.34 -22.40 0.30
N HIS A 83 11.27 -23.08 -0.35
CA HIS A 83 11.01 -23.95 -1.49
C HIS A 83 10.21 -23.30 -2.63
N ALA A 84 10.27 -21.95 -2.73
CA ALA A 84 9.61 -21.24 -3.83
C ALA A 84 10.30 -21.55 -5.17
N HIS A 85 9.51 -21.60 -6.25
CA HIS A 85 10.01 -22.00 -7.57
C HIS A 85 11.22 -21.17 -8.00
N LYS A 86 12.22 -21.82 -8.61
CA LYS A 86 13.52 -21.19 -8.93
C LYS A 86 13.45 -19.99 -9.88
N THR A 87 12.43 -19.91 -10.71
CA THR A 87 12.23 -18.80 -11.67
C THR A 87 11.48 -17.60 -11.09
N LYS A 88 10.88 -17.72 -9.90
CA LYS A 88 10.11 -16.63 -9.31
C LYS A 88 11.02 -15.48 -8.90
N LEU A 89 10.64 -14.27 -9.29
CA LEU A 89 11.25 -12.99 -8.88
C LEU A 89 10.52 -12.36 -7.69
N ALA A 90 9.34 -12.89 -7.37
CA ALA A 90 8.54 -12.55 -6.22
C ALA A 90 7.88 -13.82 -5.67
N PHE A 91 7.53 -13.81 -4.40
CA PHE A 91 6.67 -14.83 -3.79
C PHE A 91 6.03 -14.30 -2.51
N SER A 92 4.86 -14.84 -2.18
CA SER A 92 4.11 -14.49 -0.98
C SER A 92 4.07 -15.62 0.04
N ARG A 93 3.92 -15.24 1.29
CA ARG A 93 3.59 -16.12 2.41
C ARG A 93 2.28 -15.65 3.02
N LEU A 94 1.18 -16.24 2.61
CA LEU A 94 -0.16 -15.81 3.00
C LEU A 94 -0.33 -15.76 4.52
N LEU A 95 0.01 -16.85 5.22
CA LEU A 95 -0.12 -16.94 6.68
C LEU A 95 0.78 -15.94 7.44
N ALA A 96 1.94 -15.61 6.87
CA ALA A 96 2.86 -14.64 7.47
C ALA A 96 2.59 -13.21 7.01
N ARG A 97 1.60 -13.01 6.13
CA ARG A 97 1.24 -11.72 5.53
C ARG A 97 2.45 -10.97 4.95
N ARG A 98 3.29 -11.70 4.21
CA ARG A 98 4.52 -11.15 3.63
C ARG A 98 4.63 -11.42 2.15
N ILE A 99 5.08 -10.41 1.41
CA ILE A 99 5.47 -10.50 0.01
C ILE A 99 6.96 -10.22 -0.06
N TYR A 100 7.70 -11.09 -0.72
CA TYR A 100 9.13 -10.93 -0.96
C TYR A 100 9.36 -10.61 -2.43
N LEU A 101 10.09 -9.54 -2.70
CA LEU A 101 10.47 -9.10 -4.04
C LEU A 101 12.00 -9.11 -4.17
N SER A 102 12.51 -9.60 -5.30
CA SER A 102 13.90 -9.40 -5.68
C SER A 102 14.13 -7.94 -6.07
N ALA A 103 15.27 -7.35 -5.71
CA ALA A 103 15.65 -6.00 -6.12
C ALA A 103 15.71 -5.84 -7.66
N ARG A 104 15.77 -6.92 -8.43
CA ARG A 104 15.68 -6.88 -9.89
C ARG A 104 14.32 -6.43 -10.37
N VAL A 105 13.26 -6.80 -9.65
CA VAL A 105 11.87 -6.50 -10.02
C VAL A 105 11.61 -5.00 -10.03
N ILE A 106 12.23 -4.26 -9.12
CA ILE A 106 12.00 -2.83 -8.96
C ILE A 106 12.75 -1.94 -9.94
N ARG A 107 13.60 -2.52 -10.80
CA ARG A 107 14.31 -1.79 -11.85
C ARG A 107 13.44 -1.50 -13.07
N ASP A 108 12.42 -2.31 -13.28
CA ASP A 108 11.47 -2.18 -14.38
C ASP A 108 10.05 -2.16 -13.81
N PHE A 109 9.33 -1.09 -14.15
CA PHE A 109 7.99 -0.86 -13.66
C PHE A 109 7.00 -1.96 -14.00
N GLU A 110 6.94 -2.35 -15.27
CA GLU A 110 5.97 -3.36 -15.72
C GLU A 110 6.25 -4.71 -15.04
N THR A 111 7.52 -5.02 -14.80
CA THR A 111 7.92 -6.21 -14.05
C THR A 111 7.51 -6.11 -12.59
N LEU A 112 7.74 -4.95 -11.95
CA LEU A 112 7.28 -4.71 -10.58
C LEU A 112 5.76 -4.82 -10.48
N LEU A 113 5.03 -4.13 -11.36
CA LEU A 113 3.59 -4.15 -11.37
C LEU A 113 3.03 -5.56 -11.54
N ARG A 114 3.58 -6.32 -12.49
CA ARG A 114 3.19 -7.70 -12.72
C ARG A 114 3.44 -8.58 -11.49
N CYS A 115 4.62 -8.48 -10.89
CA CYS A 115 4.99 -9.29 -9.74
C CYS A 115 4.15 -8.94 -8.50
N ILE A 116 4.05 -7.67 -8.14
CA ILE A 116 3.32 -7.28 -6.92
C ILE A 116 1.82 -7.55 -7.04
N THR A 117 1.20 -7.29 -8.20
CA THR A 117 -0.22 -7.56 -8.38
C THR A 117 -0.54 -9.04 -8.38
N HIS A 118 0.36 -9.88 -8.91
CA HIS A 118 0.22 -11.33 -8.86
C HIS A 118 0.23 -11.84 -7.41
N GLU A 119 1.21 -11.41 -6.60
CA GLU A 119 1.28 -11.79 -5.19
C GLU A 119 0.09 -11.27 -4.38
N LEU A 120 -0.39 -10.05 -4.69
CA LEU A 120 -1.62 -9.52 -4.10
C LEU A 120 -2.86 -10.32 -4.53
N GLY A 121 -2.86 -10.87 -5.73
CA GLY A 121 -3.91 -11.78 -6.20
C GLY A 121 -4.05 -13.02 -5.31
N HIS A 122 -2.94 -13.59 -4.84
CA HIS A 122 -2.98 -14.68 -3.87
C HIS A 122 -3.62 -14.25 -2.53
N PHE A 123 -3.33 -13.04 -2.07
CA PHE A 123 -3.96 -12.49 -0.85
C PHE A 123 -5.45 -12.22 -1.05
N ALA A 124 -5.83 -11.59 -2.17
CA ALA A 124 -7.22 -11.25 -2.46
C ALA A 124 -8.11 -12.49 -2.55
N THR A 125 -7.59 -13.57 -3.13
CA THR A 125 -8.33 -14.82 -3.31
C THR A 125 -8.14 -15.82 -2.18
N GLN A 126 -7.24 -15.53 -1.23
CA GLN A 126 -6.81 -16.46 -0.18
C GLN A 126 -6.44 -17.85 -0.75
N SER A 127 -5.86 -17.85 -1.95
CA SER A 127 -5.60 -19.07 -2.72
C SER A 127 -4.14 -19.16 -3.15
N VAL A 128 -3.61 -20.37 -3.10
CA VAL A 128 -2.30 -20.70 -3.66
C VAL A 128 -2.38 -21.08 -5.15
N TYR A 129 -3.59 -21.18 -5.72
CA TYR A 129 -3.78 -21.51 -7.12
C TYR A 129 -3.47 -20.31 -8.00
N GLU A 130 -2.51 -20.50 -8.92
CA GLU A 130 -1.99 -19.46 -9.81
C GLU A 130 -3.08 -18.82 -10.70
N GLY A 131 -4.02 -19.63 -11.19
CA GLY A 131 -5.11 -19.12 -12.04
C GLY A 131 -6.03 -18.12 -11.34
N ASN A 132 -6.37 -18.38 -10.05
CA ASN A 132 -7.20 -17.48 -9.28
C ASN A 132 -6.45 -16.17 -8.98
N ALA A 133 -5.17 -16.28 -8.61
CA ALA A 133 -4.32 -15.13 -8.36
C ALA A 133 -4.17 -14.26 -9.61
N GLU A 134 -3.97 -14.86 -10.78
CA GLU A 134 -3.80 -14.12 -12.04
C GLU A 134 -5.05 -13.34 -12.45
N LEU A 135 -6.25 -13.93 -12.30
CA LEU A 135 -7.51 -13.22 -12.57
C LEU A 135 -7.70 -11.99 -11.68
N ALA A 136 -7.36 -12.09 -10.39
CA ALA A 136 -7.41 -10.96 -9.47
C ALA A 136 -6.31 -9.93 -9.80
N ALA A 137 -5.11 -10.41 -10.15
CA ALA A 137 -3.97 -9.58 -10.52
C ALA A 137 -4.24 -8.74 -11.77
N ASP A 138 -4.91 -9.27 -12.79
CA ASP A 138 -5.22 -8.53 -14.02
C ASP A 138 -6.08 -7.30 -13.76
N ARG A 139 -7.11 -7.43 -12.93
CA ARG A 139 -7.98 -6.31 -12.54
C ARG A 139 -7.17 -5.25 -11.79
N LEU A 140 -6.35 -5.68 -10.83
CA LEU A 140 -5.52 -4.78 -10.04
C LEU A 140 -4.47 -4.09 -10.90
N ARG A 141 -3.84 -4.78 -11.86
CA ARG A 141 -2.88 -4.21 -12.81
C ARG A 141 -3.48 -3.09 -13.62
N GLN A 142 -4.68 -3.32 -14.15
CA GLN A 142 -5.40 -2.31 -14.92
C GLN A 142 -5.73 -1.08 -14.06
N ALA A 143 -6.23 -1.28 -12.84
CA ALA A 143 -6.52 -0.20 -11.91
C ALA A 143 -5.25 0.58 -11.51
N ALA A 144 -4.14 -0.11 -11.28
CA ALA A 144 -2.87 0.51 -10.93
C ALA A 144 -2.31 1.40 -12.04
N ARG A 145 -2.36 0.95 -13.29
CA ARG A 145 -1.95 1.79 -14.44
C ARG A 145 -2.76 3.06 -14.59
N GLN A 146 -4.01 3.06 -14.16
CA GLN A 146 -4.89 4.22 -14.25
C GLN A 146 -4.74 5.19 -13.07
N LYS A 147 -4.48 4.66 -11.88
CA LYS A 147 -4.59 5.42 -10.62
C LYS A 147 -3.25 5.73 -9.97
N CYS A 148 -2.23 4.90 -10.18
CA CYS A 148 -0.93 5.11 -9.55
C CYS A 148 -0.03 5.93 -10.47
N PRO A 149 0.47 7.09 -10.00
CA PRO A 149 1.32 7.94 -10.81
C PRO A 149 2.66 7.26 -11.07
N PHE A 150 3.00 7.16 -12.36
CA PHE A 150 4.32 6.74 -12.82
C PHE A 150 5.10 7.94 -13.29
N ASP A 151 6.09 8.32 -12.55
CA ASP A 151 7.12 9.20 -13.09
C ASP A 151 8.21 8.33 -13.72
N VAL A 152 8.08 8.08 -15.03
CA VAL A 152 9.08 7.34 -15.83
C VAL A 152 10.38 8.16 -15.98
N GLN A 153 10.43 9.39 -15.50
CA GLN A 153 11.52 10.32 -15.75
C GLN A 153 12.75 10.14 -14.84
N GLY A 154 12.76 9.19 -13.92
CA GLY A 154 13.87 8.99 -12.97
C GLY A 154 14.96 8.00 -13.39
N THR A 155 14.94 7.44 -14.60
CA THR A 155 15.97 6.49 -15.08
C THR A 155 16.68 7.03 -16.33
N ARG A 156 17.45 8.09 -16.16
CA ARG A 156 18.57 8.42 -17.05
C ARG A 156 19.84 8.52 -16.25
#